data_aaa906b05cbdad3c145cb0952df388c6
#
_entry.id   aaa906b05cbdad3c145cb0952df388c6
#
_cell.length_a   1.000
_cell.length_b   1.000
_cell.length_c   1.000
_cell.angle_alpha   90.00
_cell.angle_beta   90.00
_cell.angle_gamma   90.00
#
_symmetry.space_group_name_H-M   'P 1'
#
loop_
_entity.id
_entity.type
_entity.pdbx_description
1 polymer ?
#
loop_
_entity_poly.entity_id
_entity_poly.type
_entity_poly.pdbx_seq_one_letter_code
_entity_poly.pdbx_strand_id
1 'polypeptide(L)'
;MKKIILLLGLTGFLLSSCEEMQQIASQIPTGTGEGIGGVSSMKISEGLKQALEFGVQDGVAKLGKKDGFFKNSMTKILLPEELQKVDRTLRNIGLGSLADEGLKLLNRAAEDAVTEAAPIFKNAIMTMSINDAKGILLGGNNAATNYLENRTSNQLFTAFEPKVKNSLGKVGADEIWNQIITKYNSLTGQTVTPDLNAYVTQQAIKGVFKMVAEKESGIRSNIGLRTTPLLQEVFGLQDKK
;
A
#
# COMPACT_ATOMS: atom_id res chain seq x y z
N MET A 1 4.12 -14.09 96.45
CA MET A 1 3.45 -15.42 96.42
C MET A 1 3.15 -15.80 95.03
N LYS A 2 3.68 -16.95 94.62
CA LYS A 2 3.22 -17.85 93.54
C LYS A 2 3.15 -17.28 92.09
N LYS A 3 4.09 -17.62 91.21
CA LYS A 3 4.15 -18.84 90.38
C LYS A 3 3.10 -18.78 89.28
N ILE A 4 3.33 -18.98 87.95
CA ILE A 4 3.81 -20.15 87.19
C ILE A 4 3.75 -19.68 85.68
N ILE A 5 4.81 -19.75 84.94
CA ILE A 5 5.13 -20.61 83.78
C ILE A 5 3.95 -20.88 82.80
N LEU A 6 4.09 -20.54 81.58
CA LEU A 6 4.13 -21.52 80.44
C LEU A 6 4.60 -20.93 79.12
N LEU A 7 5.63 -21.54 78.73
CA LEU A 7 6.26 -21.68 77.41
C LEU A 7 5.28 -22.26 76.36
N LEU A 8 5.64 -22.09 75.11
CA LEU A 8 5.31 -22.82 73.90
C LEU A 8 4.42 -22.08 72.90
N GLY A 9 5.00 -21.96 71.70
CA GLY A 9 4.23 -21.75 70.52
C GLY A 9 4.97 -21.00 69.39
N LEU A 10 6.27 -21.27 69.23
CA LEU A 10 7.00 -20.82 68.02
C LEU A 10 6.98 -22.00 67.01
N THR A 11 6.03 -22.06 66.13
CA THR A 11 6.15 -22.82 64.88
C THR A 11 5.01 -22.42 63.93
N GLY A 12 5.38 -22.03 62.72
CA GLY A 12 4.44 -22.16 61.59
C GLY A 12 3.96 -20.90 60.94
N PHE A 13 4.84 -20.12 60.38
CA PHE A 13 4.39 -19.16 59.32
C PHE A 13 5.47 -19.00 58.26
N LEU A 14 5.73 -20.06 57.56
CA LEU A 14 6.50 -20.04 56.30
C LEU A 14 5.88 -21.01 55.30
N LEU A 15 4.74 -20.69 54.70
CA LEU A 15 4.23 -21.32 53.47
C LEU A 15 2.95 -20.60 52.98
N SER A 16 3.04 -19.33 52.63
CA SER A 16 1.92 -18.64 51.92
C SER A 16 2.42 -17.65 50.90
N SER A 17 3.55 -17.94 50.21
CA SER A 17 4.09 -17.02 49.25
C SER A 17 3.93 -17.47 47.78
N CYS A 18 3.22 -18.56 47.51
CA CYS A 18 3.00 -19.06 46.16
C CYS A 18 1.58 -18.83 45.59
N GLU A 19 0.59 -18.53 46.41
CA GLU A 19 -0.78 -18.32 45.93
C GLU A 19 -1.06 -16.88 45.46
N GLU A 20 -0.38 -15.87 46.03
CA GLU A 20 -0.59 -14.48 45.62
C GLU A 20 -0.01 -14.16 44.22
N MET A 21 1.03 -14.86 43.77
CA MET A 21 1.56 -14.68 42.42
C MET A 21 0.66 -15.29 41.31
N GLN A 22 -0.13 -16.33 41.66
CA GLN A 22 -1.09 -16.89 40.73
C GLN A 22 -2.36 -16.02 40.58
N GLN A 23 -2.77 -15.29 41.61
CA GLN A 23 -3.91 -14.38 41.54
C GLN A 23 -3.59 -13.07 40.79
N ILE A 24 -2.34 -12.59 40.83
CA ILE A 24 -1.94 -11.41 40.05
C ILE A 24 -1.84 -11.74 38.55
N ALA A 25 -1.42 -12.97 38.22
CA ALA A 25 -1.40 -13.43 36.81
C ALA A 25 -2.81 -13.60 36.20
N SER A 26 -3.84 -13.83 37.02
CA SER A 26 -5.24 -13.90 36.55
C SER A 26 -5.97 -12.56 36.50
N GLN A 27 -5.38 -11.48 37.01
CA GLN A 27 -5.93 -10.12 36.95
C GLN A 27 -5.26 -9.18 35.92
N ILE A 28 -4.31 -9.69 35.14
CA ILE A 28 -3.92 -8.98 33.90
C ILE A 28 -5.13 -9.11 32.99
N PRO A 29 -5.80 -8.01 32.62
CA PRO A 29 -6.84 -8.08 31.59
C PRO A 29 -6.14 -8.60 30.35
N THR A 30 -6.32 -9.87 30.03
CA THR A 30 -6.05 -10.40 28.71
C THR A 30 -7.06 -9.72 27.76
N GLY A 31 -6.86 -8.44 27.52
CA GLY A 31 -7.49 -7.66 26.46
C GLY A 31 -7.00 -8.13 25.09
N THR A 32 -6.74 -9.40 24.98
CA THR A 32 -6.54 -10.11 23.72
C THR A 32 -7.94 -10.45 23.22
N GLY A 33 -8.54 -9.51 22.47
CA GLY A 33 -9.72 -9.86 21.69
C GLY A 33 -9.47 -11.21 21.03
N GLU A 34 -10.47 -12.06 21.02
CA GLU A 34 -10.39 -13.45 20.57
C GLU A 34 -9.58 -13.54 19.28
N GLY A 35 -8.48 -14.32 19.34
CA GLY A 35 -7.63 -14.61 18.21
C GLY A 35 -8.32 -15.54 17.23
N ILE A 36 -7.68 -15.86 16.14
CA ILE A 36 -8.16 -16.80 15.12
C ILE A 36 -7.14 -17.93 15.04
N GLY A 37 -7.58 -19.18 15.15
CA GLY A 37 -6.72 -20.35 14.96
C GLY A 37 -5.50 -20.40 15.88
N GLY A 38 -5.60 -19.86 17.12
CA GLY A 38 -4.50 -19.79 18.09
C GLY A 38 -3.57 -18.58 17.94
N VAL A 39 -3.79 -17.73 16.94
CA VAL A 39 -3.03 -16.47 16.73
C VAL A 39 -3.79 -15.30 17.34
N SER A 40 -3.16 -14.54 18.23
CA SER A 40 -3.80 -13.40 18.89
C SER A 40 -4.16 -12.29 17.90
N SER A 41 -5.21 -11.52 18.19
CA SER A 41 -5.65 -10.39 17.37
C SER A 41 -4.57 -9.34 17.15
N MET A 42 -3.70 -9.15 18.15
CA MET A 42 -2.55 -8.25 18.05
C MET A 42 -1.55 -8.75 17.01
N LYS A 43 -1.16 -10.02 17.05
CA LYS A 43 -0.27 -10.63 16.07
C LYS A 43 -0.84 -10.58 14.65
N ILE A 44 -2.16 -10.80 14.51
CA ILE A 44 -2.86 -10.66 13.22
C ILE A 44 -2.68 -9.23 12.68
N SER A 45 -2.91 -8.22 13.53
CA SER A 45 -2.75 -6.81 13.14
C SER A 45 -1.31 -6.50 12.76
N GLU A 46 -0.34 -6.92 13.55
CA GLU A 46 1.09 -6.71 13.29
C GLU A 46 1.55 -7.39 11.99
N GLY A 47 1.17 -8.65 11.78
CA GLY A 47 1.53 -9.39 10.57
C GLY A 47 0.93 -8.80 9.31
N LEU A 48 -0.35 -8.37 9.36
CA LEU A 48 -0.96 -7.70 8.22
C LEU A 48 -0.29 -6.36 7.92
N LYS A 49 -0.04 -5.53 8.95
CA LYS A 49 0.67 -4.24 8.77
C LYS A 49 2.05 -4.44 8.16
N GLN A 50 2.81 -5.42 8.65
CA GLN A 50 4.12 -5.76 8.09
C GLN A 50 4.04 -6.16 6.61
N ALA A 51 3.06 -7.00 6.24
CA ALA A 51 2.84 -7.40 4.86
C ALA A 51 2.56 -6.20 3.95
N LEU A 52 1.68 -5.30 4.42
CA LEU A 52 1.32 -4.08 3.68
C LEU A 52 2.50 -3.11 3.56
N GLU A 53 3.29 -2.92 4.61
CA GLU A 53 4.49 -2.09 4.55
C GLU A 53 5.49 -2.63 3.52
N PHE A 54 5.78 -3.92 3.52
CA PHE A 54 6.67 -4.54 2.54
C PHE A 54 6.10 -4.41 1.11
N GLY A 55 4.80 -4.67 0.94
CA GLY A 55 4.15 -4.57 -0.37
C GLY A 55 4.19 -3.15 -0.94
N VAL A 56 3.87 -2.16 -0.11
CA VAL A 56 3.89 -0.74 -0.49
C VAL A 56 5.32 -0.27 -0.78
N GLN A 57 6.28 -0.57 0.09
CA GLN A 57 7.67 -0.15 -0.10
C GLN A 57 8.26 -0.72 -1.40
N ASP A 58 8.07 -2.01 -1.66
CA ASP A 58 8.55 -2.66 -2.88
C ASP A 58 7.85 -2.09 -4.13
N GLY A 59 6.52 -1.92 -4.07
CA GLY A 59 5.74 -1.36 -5.17
C GLY A 59 6.15 0.08 -5.51
N VAL A 60 6.22 0.96 -4.52
CA VAL A 60 6.65 2.36 -4.70
C VAL A 60 8.09 2.43 -5.20
N ALA A 61 9.00 1.63 -4.61
CA ALA A 61 10.40 1.60 -5.04
C ALA A 61 10.57 1.10 -6.48
N LYS A 62 9.75 0.16 -6.94
CA LYS A 62 9.77 -0.34 -8.32
C LYS A 62 9.23 0.69 -9.30
N LEU A 63 8.09 1.31 -8.96
CA LEU A 63 7.44 2.29 -9.84
C LEU A 63 8.20 3.61 -9.90
N GLY A 64 8.84 4.07 -8.81
CA GLY A 64 9.60 5.31 -8.77
C GLY A 64 10.97 5.25 -9.47
N LYS A 65 11.39 4.08 -9.95
CA LYS A 65 12.62 3.97 -10.74
C LYS A 65 12.38 4.39 -12.19
N LYS A 66 13.47 4.77 -12.86
CA LYS A 66 13.46 4.98 -14.31
C LYS A 66 12.92 3.74 -15.02
N ASP A 67 11.93 3.93 -15.87
CA ASP A 67 11.18 2.89 -16.59
C ASP A 67 10.27 2.01 -15.71
N GLY A 68 10.02 2.42 -14.46
CA GLY A 68 9.14 1.69 -13.53
C GLY A 68 7.67 1.65 -13.98
N PHE A 69 7.21 2.71 -14.65
CA PHE A 69 5.93 2.72 -15.37
C PHE A 69 6.13 2.36 -16.85
N PHE A 70 7.05 3.04 -17.53
CA PHE A 70 7.16 2.97 -18.99
C PHE A 70 7.42 1.56 -19.54
N LYS A 71 8.29 0.77 -18.87
CA LYS A 71 8.61 -0.61 -19.27
C LYS A 71 7.85 -1.68 -18.52
N ASN A 72 6.93 -1.30 -17.67
CA ASN A 72 6.11 -2.23 -16.91
C ASN A 72 4.77 -2.43 -17.61
N SER A 73 4.53 -3.63 -18.14
CA SER A 73 3.31 -3.94 -18.90
C SER A 73 2.01 -3.79 -18.10
N MET A 74 2.08 -3.94 -16.77
CA MET A 74 0.92 -3.84 -15.88
C MET A 74 0.53 -2.39 -15.58
N THR A 75 1.54 -1.52 -15.45
CA THR A 75 1.35 -0.14 -14.95
C THR A 75 1.63 0.94 -15.97
N LYS A 76 2.19 0.58 -17.14
CA LYS A 76 2.46 1.52 -18.24
C LYS A 76 1.24 2.39 -18.53
N ILE A 77 1.41 3.69 -18.41
CA ILE A 77 0.39 4.67 -18.76
C ILE A 77 0.32 4.76 -20.27
N LEU A 78 -0.84 4.42 -20.81
CA LEU A 78 -1.16 4.57 -22.23
C LEU A 78 -1.79 5.95 -22.47
N LEU A 79 -1.96 6.33 -23.72
CA LEU A 79 -2.66 7.56 -24.06
C LEU A 79 -4.16 7.45 -23.77
N PRO A 80 -4.82 8.51 -23.27
CA PRO A 80 -6.26 8.56 -23.16
C PRO A 80 -6.92 8.41 -24.54
N GLU A 81 -8.20 8.02 -24.58
CA GLU A 81 -8.89 7.70 -25.83
C GLU A 81 -8.85 8.84 -26.86
N GLU A 82 -9.00 10.07 -26.39
CA GLU A 82 -8.93 11.26 -27.22
C GLU A 82 -7.59 11.37 -27.96
N LEU A 83 -6.51 10.98 -27.29
CA LEU A 83 -5.16 11.04 -27.84
C LEU A 83 -4.76 9.79 -28.64
N GLN A 84 -5.49 8.69 -28.57
CA GLN A 84 -5.22 7.52 -29.40
C GLN A 84 -5.47 7.79 -30.90
N LYS A 85 -6.46 8.66 -31.21
CA LYS A 85 -6.67 9.13 -32.61
C LYS A 85 -5.52 10.03 -33.06
N VAL A 86 -5.06 10.90 -32.16
CA VAL A 86 -3.89 11.76 -32.39
C VAL A 86 -2.66 10.90 -32.69
N ASP A 87 -2.36 9.91 -31.88
CA ASP A 87 -1.24 8.98 -32.07
C ASP A 87 -1.29 8.28 -33.45
N ARG A 88 -2.45 7.71 -33.80
CA ARG A 88 -2.60 7.05 -35.10
C ARG A 88 -2.36 8.02 -36.28
N THR A 89 -2.89 9.23 -36.19
CA THR A 89 -2.70 10.24 -37.25
C THR A 89 -1.22 10.61 -37.37
N LEU A 90 -0.52 10.85 -36.25
CA LEU A 90 0.91 11.18 -36.26
C LEU A 90 1.75 10.05 -36.87
N ARG A 91 1.47 8.81 -36.53
CA ARG A 91 2.18 7.65 -37.08
C ARG A 91 1.97 7.52 -38.61
N ASN A 92 0.75 7.76 -39.07
CA ASN A 92 0.44 7.72 -40.53
C ASN A 92 1.17 8.77 -41.34
N ILE A 93 1.54 9.91 -40.74
CA ILE A 93 2.29 10.99 -41.40
C ILE A 93 3.80 10.99 -41.08
N GLY A 94 4.30 9.89 -40.47
CA GLY A 94 5.73 9.71 -40.18
C GLY A 94 6.22 10.40 -38.88
N LEU A 95 5.34 10.92 -38.03
CA LEU A 95 5.67 11.58 -36.75
C LEU A 95 5.49 10.66 -35.55
N GLY A 96 5.59 9.35 -35.73
CA GLY A 96 5.42 8.35 -34.64
C GLY A 96 6.45 8.50 -33.51
N SER A 97 7.68 8.90 -33.81
CA SER A 97 8.72 9.15 -32.77
C SER A 97 8.32 10.25 -31.81
N LEU A 98 7.62 11.31 -32.27
CA LEU A 98 7.14 12.38 -31.38
C LEU A 98 6.05 11.88 -30.43
N ALA A 99 5.15 11.02 -30.92
CA ALA A 99 4.13 10.39 -30.10
C ALA A 99 4.76 9.45 -29.03
N ASP A 100 5.78 8.67 -29.42
CA ASP A 100 6.49 7.78 -28.50
C ASP A 100 7.25 8.57 -27.43
N GLU A 101 7.83 9.71 -27.76
CA GLU A 101 8.47 10.61 -26.81
C GLU A 101 7.46 11.20 -25.84
N GLY A 102 6.34 11.74 -26.33
CA GLY A 102 5.24 12.23 -25.49
C GLY A 102 4.74 11.17 -24.51
N LEU A 103 4.49 9.94 -25.01
CA LEU A 103 4.08 8.82 -24.14
C LEU A 103 5.11 8.49 -23.06
N LYS A 104 6.40 8.52 -23.40
CA LYS A 104 7.48 8.29 -22.44
C LYS A 104 7.51 9.37 -21.35
N LEU A 105 7.30 10.63 -21.71
CA LEU A 105 7.30 11.74 -20.76
C LEU A 105 6.13 11.66 -19.76
N LEU A 106 4.93 11.23 -20.20
CA LEU A 106 3.81 10.98 -19.29
C LEU A 106 4.16 9.93 -18.23
N ASN A 107 4.81 8.84 -18.65
CA ASN A 107 5.24 7.79 -17.71
C ASN A 107 6.35 8.28 -16.76
N ARG A 108 7.27 9.15 -17.22
CA ARG A 108 8.29 9.77 -16.35
C ARG A 108 7.66 10.63 -15.25
N ALA A 109 6.64 11.40 -15.60
CA ALA A 109 5.94 12.22 -14.61
C ALA A 109 5.25 11.36 -13.53
N ALA A 110 4.72 10.20 -13.90
CA ALA A 110 4.17 9.24 -12.94
C ALA A 110 5.27 8.61 -12.06
N GLU A 111 6.42 8.26 -12.63
CA GLU A 111 7.58 7.73 -11.89
C GLU A 111 8.08 8.71 -10.82
N ASP A 112 8.10 9.99 -11.13
CA ASP A 112 8.45 11.03 -10.17
C ASP A 112 7.39 11.17 -9.06
N ALA A 113 6.11 11.20 -9.43
CA ALA A 113 5.02 11.43 -8.50
C ALA A 113 4.84 10.31 -7.48
N VAL A 114 5.05 9.05 -7.89
CA VAL A 114 4.80 7.88 -7.04
C VAL A 114 5.66 7.86 -5.77
N THR A 115 6.78 8.57 -5.75
CA THR A 115 7.65 8.67 -4.57
C THR A 115 6.95 9.29 -3.36
N GLU A 116 5.90 10.10 -3.57
CA GLU A 116 5.07 10.69 -2.52
C GLU A 116 4.11 9.69 -1.87
N ALA A 117 3.94 8.50 -2.41
CA ALA A 117 2.97 7.52 -1.90
C ALA A 117 3.38 6.88 -0.56
N ALA A 118 4.68 6.66 -0.35
CA ALA A 118 5.17 5.89 0.80
C ALA A 118 4.73 6.46 2.17
N PRO A 119 4.86 7.76 2.48
CA PRO A 119 4.41 8.30 3.77
C PRO A 119 2.87 8.25 3.93
N ILE A 120 2.10 8.39 2.85
CA ILE A 120 0.64 8.35 2.88
C ILE A 120 0.16 6.94 3.25
N PHE A 121 0.70 5.91 2.59
CA PHE A 121 0.39 4.52 2.91
C PHE A 121 0.86 4.13 4.31
N LYS A 122 2.06 4.55 4.71
CA LYS A 122 2.57 4.27 6.05
C LYS A 122 1.61 4.79 7.12
N ASN A 123 1.10 6.02 6.97
CA ASN A 123 0.13 6.58 7.91
C ASN A 123 -1.17 5.75 7.94
N ALA A 124 -1.73 5.39 6.78
CA ALA A 124 -2.94 4.56 6.70
C ALA A 124 -2.75 3.17 7.33
N ILE A 125 -1.59 2.55 7.13
CA ILE A 125 -1.26 1.24 7.72
C ILE A 125 -1.10 1.35 9.23
N MET A 126 -0.37 2.35 9.73
CA MET A 126 -0.16 2.52 11.16
C MET A 126 -1.45 2.80 11.93
N THR A 127 -2.37 3.58 11.33
CA THR A 127 -3.67 3.92 11.94
C THR A 127 -4.74 2.85 11.77
N MET A 128 -4.44 1.75 11.09
CA MET A 128 -5.35 0.61 10.93
C MET A 128 -5.70 -0.02 12.28
N SER A 129 -6.99 -0.20 12.56
CA SER A 129 -7.46 -0.86 13.77
C SER A 129 -7.24 -2.39 13.72
N ILE A 130 -7.28 -3.03 14.88
CA ILE A 130 -7.21 -4.51 14.96
C ILE A 130 -8.39 -5.15 14.23
N ASN A 131 -9.58 -4.54 14.28
CA ASN A 131 -10.77 -5.06 13.60
C ASN A 131 -10.64 -4.92 12.08
N ASP A 132 -10.11 -3.80 11.58
CA ASP A 132 -9.80 -3.66 10.15
C ASP A 132 -8.83 -4.76 9.70
N ALA A 133 -7.75 -4.98 10.46
CA ALA A 133 -6.76 -6.00 10.15
C ALA A 133 -7.35 -7.42 10.09
N LYS A 134 -8.20 -7.78 11.05
CA LYS A 134 -8.93 -9.05 11.01
C LYS A 134 -9.84 -9.17 9.79
N GLY A 135 -10.63 -8.12 9.51
CA GLY A 135 -11.53 -8.07 8.36
C GLY A 135 -10.78 -8.20 7.04
N ILE A 136 -9.62 -7.56 6.92
CA ILE A 136 -8.76 -7.65 5.74
C ILE A 136 -8.16 -9.05 5.61
N LEU A 137 -7.60 -9.61 6.69
CA LEU A 137 -7.00 -10.95 6.65
C LEU A 137 -8.01 -12.01 6.22
N LEU A 138 -9.23 -11.97 6.78
CA LEU A 138 -10.29 -12.94 6.48
C LEU A 138 -11.03 -12.63 5.16
N GLY A 139 -10.80 -11.45 4.62
CA GLY A 139 -11.42 -10.97 3.38
C GLY A 139 -10.87 -11.63 2.12
N GLY A 140 -11.38 -11.19 0.97
CA GLY A 140 -10.96 -11.68 -0.34
C GLY A 140 -9.58 -11.20 -0.76
N ASN A 141 -9.17 -11.59 -1.97
CA ASN A 141 -7.82 -11.39 -2.50
C ASN A 141 -7.36 -9.92 -2.59
N ASN A 142 -8.30 -8.97 -2.62
CA ASN A 142 -8.01 -7.53 -2.73
C ASN A 142 -8.49 -6.73 -1.50
N ALA A 143 -8.73 -7.39 -0.36
CA ALA A 143 -9.29 -6.73 0.81
C ALA A 143 -8.36 -5.63 1.36
N ALA A 144 -7.05 -5.88 1.38
CA ALA A 144 -6.07 -4.89 1.80
C ALA A 144 -5.93 -3.75 0.79
N THR A 145 -5.90 -4.07 -0.49
CA THR A 145 -5.85 -3.09 -1.58
C THR A 145 -7.05 -2.15 -1.52
N ASN A 146 -8.27 -2.70 -1.42
CA ASN A 146 -9.50 -1.91 -1.32
C ASN A 146 -9.52 -1.03 -0.06
N TYR A 147 -9.04 -1.54 1.07
CA TYR A 147 -8.91 -0.76 2.29
C TYR A 147 -8.00 0.45 2.10
N LEU A 148 -6.80 0.23 1.55
CA LEU A 148 -5.85 1.31 1.29
C LEU A 148 -6.38 2.29 0.24
N GLU A 149 -7.02 1.82 -0.83
CA GLU A 149 -7.60 2.66 -1.87
C GLU A 149 -8.65 3.60 -1.28
N ASN A 150 -9.59 3.09 -0.49
CA ASN A 150 -10.61 3.89 0.17
C ASN A 150 -10.03 4.92 1.16
N ARG A 151 -8.93 4.62 1.80
CA ARG A 151 -8.32 5.48 2.82
C ARG A 151 -7.36 6.52 2.25
N THR A 152 -6.76 6.27 1.10
CA THR A 152 -5.61 7.07 0.64
C THR A 152 -5.79 7.72 -0.72
N SER A 153 -6.78 7.34 -1.56
CA SER A 153 -6.90 7.86 -2.93
C SER A 153 -6.92 9.39 -3.03
N ASN A 154 -7.68 10.06 -2.17
CA ASN A 154 -7.75 11.52 -2.17
C ASN A 154 -6.42 12.17 -1.75
N GLN A 155 -5.74 11.60 -0.74
CA GLN A 155 -4.45 12.10 -0.28
C GLN A 155 -3.37 11.89 -1.34
N LEU A 156 -3.39 10.73 -2.00
CA LEU A 156 -2.49 10.43 -3.12
C LEU A 156 -2.72 11.40 -4.28
N PHE A 157 -3.98 11.69 -4.63
CA PHE A 157 -4.28 12.65 -5.69
C PHE A 157 -3.70 14.03 -5.36
N THR A 158 -3.97 14.54 -4.16
CA THR A 158 -3.48 15.85 -3.69
C THR A 158 -1.94 15.93 -3.68
N ALA A 159 -1.27 14.82 -3.35
CA ALA A 159 0.20 14.79 -3.32
C ALA A 159 0.82 14.60 -4.71
N PHE A 160 0.21 13.79 -5.58
CA PHE A 160 0.75 13.47 -6.89
C PHE A 160 0.53 14.58 -7.92
N GLU A 161 -0.64 15.21 -7.92
CA GLU A 161 -1.00 16.23 -8.92
C GLU A 161 0.06 17.33 -9.08
N PRO A 162 0.53 18.02 -8.03
CA PRO A 162 1.57 19.04 -8.16
C PRO A 162 2.92 18.45 -8.61
N LYS A 163 3.23 17.22 -8.26
CA LYS A 163 4.45 16.53 -8.71
C LYS A 163 4.37 16.19 -10.20
N VAL A 164 3.25 15.63 -10.65
CA VAL A 164 2.99 15.35 -12.07
C VAL A 164 3.11 16.63 -12.88
N LYS A 165 2.42 17.70 -12.47
CA LYS A 165 2.45 19.00 -13.14
C LYS A 165 3.88 19.55 -13.23
N ASN A 166 4.62 19.52 -12.14
CA ASN A 166 6.01 20.00 -12.10
C ASN A 166 6.93 19.13 -12.96
N SER A 167 6.74 17.80 -12.94
CA SER A 167 7.54 16.88 -13.74
C SER A 167 7.26 17.02 -15.23
N LEU A 168 5.99 17.13 -15.63
CA LEU A 168 5.62 17.38 -17.03
C LEU A 168 6.26 18.68 -17.56
N GLY A 169 6.22 19.77 -16.78
CA GLY A 169 6.87 21.02 -17.16
C GLY A 169 8.40 20.91 -17.26
N LYS A 170 9.06 20.26 -16.29
CA LYS A 170 10.52 20.10 -16.26
C LYS A 170 11.07 19.28 -17.44
N VAL A 171 10.35 18.25 -17.86
CA VAL A 171 10.79 17.37 -18.95
C VAL A 171 10.35 17.86 -20.32
N GLY A 172 9.74 19.05 -20.38
CA GLY A 172 9.26 19.62 -21.64
C GLY A 172 8.05 18.89 -22.25
N ALA A 173 7.35 18.09 -21.43
CA ALA A 173 6.19 17.34 -21.91
C ALA A 173 5.06 18.28 -22.35
N ASP A 174 4.83 19.38 -21.64
CA ASP A 174 3.82 20.38 -21.99
C ASP A 174 4.07 20.95 -23.39
N GLU A 175 5.34 21.26 -23.72
CA GLU A 175 5.72 21.77 -25.02
C GLU A 175 5.51 20.72 -26.13
N ILE A 176 5.97 19.50 -25.93
CA ILE A 176 5.81 18.38 -26.87
C ILE A 176 4.34 18.08 -27.11
N TRP A 177 3.54 17.99 -26.03
CA TRP A 177 2.12 17.73 -26.18
C TRP A 177 1.37 18.90 -26.82
N ASN A 178 1.75 20.15 -26.56
CA ASN A 178 1.20 21.31 -27.27
C ASN A 178 1.50 21.27 -28.77
N GLN A 179 2.72 20.89 -29.16
CA GLN A 179 3.09 20.70 -30.56
C GLN A 179 2.27 19.58 -31.21
N ILE A 180 2.14 18.43 -30.53
CA ILE A 180 1.34 17.29 -30.99
C ILE A 180 -0.12 17.70 -31.19
N ILE A 181 -0.74 18.32 -30.21
CA ILE A 181 -2.16 18.72 -30.26
C ILE A 181 -2.39 19.80 -31.30
N THR A 182 -1.53 20.81 -31.38
CA THR A 182 -1.62 21.86 -32.38
C THR A 182 -1.53 21.30 -33.81
N LYS A 183 -0.59 20.39 -34.01
CA LYS A 183 -0.43 19.74 -35.34
C LYS A 183 -1.64 18.91 -35.72
N TYR A 184 -2.15 18.10 -34.76
CA TYR A 184 -3.35 17.30 -34.98
C TYR A 184 -4.57 18.16 -35.27
N ASN A 185 -4.84 19.20 -34.48
CA ASN A 185 -5.98 20.08 -34.62
C ASN A 185 -5.93 20.80 -35.97
N SER A 186 -4.74 21.27 -36.43
CA SER A 186 -4.59 21.92 -37.71
C SER A 186 -4.80 20.98 -38.92
N LEU A 187 -4.48 19.70 -38.80
CA LEU A 187 -4.65 18.69 -39.83
C LEU A 187 -6.08 18.17 -39.96
N THR A 188 -6.79 18.08 -38.83
CA THR A 188 -8.11 17.43 -38.77
C THR A 188 -9.27 18.42 -38.70
N GLY A 189 -9.00 19.71 -38.40
CA GLY A 189 -10.02 20.69 -38.05
C GLY A 189 -10.76 20.43 -36.74
N GLN A 190 -10.29 19.49 -35.92
CA GLN A 190 -10.85 19.16 -34.60
C GLN A 190 -10.15 19.96 -33.51
N THR A 191 -10.83 20.14 -32.38
CA THR A 191 -10.23 20.73 -31.16
C THR A 191 -10.17 19.67 -30.07
N VAL A 192 -8.95 19.30 -29.70
CA VAL A 192 -8.68 18.38 -28.58
C VAL A 192 -7.88 19.14 -27.53
N THR A 193 -8.33 19.09 -26.28
CA THR A 193 -7.69 19.78 -25.14
C THR A 193 -7.67 18.85 -23.91
N PRO A 194 -6.86 17.79 -23.90
CA PRO A 194 -6.84 16.83 -22.80
C PRO A 194 -6.19 17.42 -21.54
N ASP A 195 -6.79 17.16 -20.38
CA ASP A 195 -6.12 17.40 -19.10
C ASP A 195 -5.16 16.26 -18.79
N LEU A 196 -3.94 16.36 -19.30
CA LEU A 196 -2.89 15.36 -19.10
C LEU A 196 -2.41 15.31 -17.67
N ASN A 197 -2.47 16.40 -16.90
CA ASN A 197 -2.06 16.43 -15.52
C ASN A 197 -2.99 15.55 -14.65
N ALA A 198 -4.29 15.80 -14.72
CA ALA A 198 -5.28 14.98 -14.01
C ALA A 198 -5.25 13.51 -14.47
N TYR A 199 -5.13 13.29 -15.79
CA TYR A 199 -5.06 11.95 -16.36
C TYR A 199 -3.86 11.15 -15.83
N VAL A 200 -2.64 11.68 -15.92
CA VAL A 200 -1.42 11.02 -15.46
C VAL A 200 -1.47 10.80 -13.96
N THR A 201 -1.97 11.77 -13.19
CA THR A 201 -2.16 11.63 -11.74
C THR A 201 -3.04 10.42 -11.40
N GLN A 202 -4.19 10.31 -12.04
CA GLN A 202 -5.11 9.19 -11.82
C GLN A 202 -4.49 7.84 -12.24
N GLN A 203 -3.80 7.80 -13.39
CA GLN A 203 -3.16 6.57 -13.85
C GLN A 203 -1.99 6.15 -12.96
N ALA A 204 -1.23 7.12 -12.44
CA ALA A 204 -0.16 6.84 -11.48
C ALA A 204 -0.71 6.19 -10.20
N ILE A 205 -1.79 6.72 -9.65
CA ILE A 205 -2.49 6.16 -8.49
C ILE A 205 -2.99 4.74 -8.78
N LYS A 206 -3.65 4.53 -9.92
CA LYS A 206 -4.09 3.19 -10.35
C LYS A 206 -2.91 2.22 -10.48
N GLY A 207 -1.77 2.68 -11.00
CA GLY A 207 -0.55 1.88 -11.10
C GLY A 207 -0.04 1.43 -9.73
N VAL A 208 -0.04 2.32 -8.75
CA VAL A 208 0.34 1.97 -7.37
C VAL A 208 -0.58 0.90 -6.79
N PHE A 209 -1.90 1.06 -6.91
CA PHE A 209 -2.83 0.04 -6.38
C PHE A 209 -2.74 -1.30 -7.11
N LYS A 210 -2.42 -1.32 -8.40
CA LYS A 210 -2.12 -2.58 -9.11
C LYS A 210 -0.91 -3.30 -8.50
N MET A 211 0.16 -2.58 -8.16
CA MET A 211 1.32 -3.17 -7.49
C MET A 211 1.00 -3.67 -6.08
N VAL A 212 0.18 -2.94 -5.32
CA VAL A 212 -0.30 -3.38 -4.00
C VAL A 212 -1.12 -4.66 -4.14
N ALA A 213 -2.06 -4.72 -5.09
CA ALA A 213 -2.89 -5.90 -5.34
C ALA A 213 -2.06 -7.12 -5.76
N GLU A 214 -1.05 -6.93 -6.61
CA GLU A 214 -0.11 -8.01 -6.99
C GLU A 214 0.60 -8.58 -5.76
N LYS A 215 1.09 -7.71 -4.88
CA LYS A 215 1.78 -8.13 -3.65
C LYS A 215 0.84 -8.79 -2.65
N GLU A 216 -0.36 -8.25 -2.46
CA GLU A 216 -1.38 -8.86 -1.63
C GLU A 216 -1.72 -10.26 -2.11
N SER A 217 -2.02 -10.40 -3.40
CA SER A 217 -2.31 -11.71 -4.01
C SER A 217 -1.14 -12.68 -3.85
N GLY A 218 0.08 -12.20 -4.06
CA GLY A 218 1.29 -13.00 -3.91
C GLY A 218 1.47 -13.55 -2.49
N ILE A 219 1.35 -12.72 -1.46
CA ILE A 219 1.50 -13.14 -0.06
C ILE A 219 0.39 -14.11 0.35
N ARG A 220 -0.84 -13.91 -0.16
CA ARG A 220 -1.97 -14.80 0.13
C ARG A 220 -1.80 -16.18 -0.50
N SER A 221 -1.34 -16.26 -1.75
CA SER A 221 -1.29 -17.49 -2.53
C SER A 221 0.06 -18.23 -2.53
N ASN A 222 1.16 -17.53 -2.20
CA ASN A 222 2.50 -18.11 -2.26
C ASN A 222 3.23 -18.03 -0.91
N ILE A 223 3.36 -19.18 -0.25
CA ILE A 223 4.04 -19.31 1.07
C ILE A 223 5.49 -18.78 0.98
N GLY A 224 6.18 -18.96 -0.14
CA GLY A 224 7.56 -18.49 -0.34
C GLY A 224 7.72 -16.95 -0.28
N LEU A 225 6.63 -16.19 -0.44
CA LEU A 225 6.63 -14.74 -0.30
C LEU A 225 6.39 -14.26 1.15
N ARG A 226 6.09 -15.17 2.08
CA ARG A 226 5.94 -14.90 3.51
C ARG A 226 7.31 -14.97 4.18
N THR A 227 8.12 -13.94 3.98
CA THR A 227 9.56 -13.92 4.30
C THR A 227 9.90 -13.86 5.79
N THR A 228 8.91 -13.63 6.67
CA THR A 228 9.11 -13.60 8.12
C THR A 228 8.25 -14.64 8.83
N PRO A 229 8.67 -15.12 10.01
CA PRO A 229 7.85 -16.04 10.82
C PRO A 229 6.45 -15.48 11.12
N LEU A 230 6.35 -14.17 11.37
CA LEU A 230 5.07 -13.51 11.62
C LEU A 230 4.14 -13.57 10.41
N LEU A 231 4.65 -13.35 9.20
CA LEU A 231 3.86 -13.48 7.96
C LEU A 231 3.42 -14.92 7.72
N GLN A 232 4.29 -15.91 7.99
CA GLN A 232 3.95 -17.33 7.86
C GLN A 232 2.85 -17.73 8.86
N GLU A 233 2.95 -17.29 10.11
CA GLU A 233 1.96 -17.58 11.15
C GLU A 233 0.59 -16.96 10.81
N VAL A 234 0.57 -15.67 10.46
CA VAL A 234 -0.66 -14.92 10.23
C VAL A 234 -1.36 -15.35 8.94
N PHE A 235 -0.64 -15.42 7.84
CA PHE A 235 -1.22 -15.82 6.55
C PHE A 235 -1.44 -17.33 6.43
N GLY A 236 -0.77 -18.15 7.25
CA GLY A 236 -1.04 -19.57 7.40
C GLY A 236 -2.46 -19.89 7.91
N LEU A 237 -3.12 -18.92 8.56
CA LEU A 237 -4.54 -19.03 8.94
C LEU A 237 -5.48 -19.16 7.73
N GLN A 238 -5.06 -18.70 6.56
CA GLN A 238 -5.82 -18.79 5.31
C GLN A 238 -5.62 -20.11 4.57
N ASP A 239 -4.51 -20.79 4.81
CA ASP A 239 -4.16 -22.05 4.14
C ASP A 239 -4.97 -23.25 4.64
N LYS A 240 -5.69 -23.09 5.76
CA LYS A 240 -6.48 -24.13 6.45
C LYS A 240 -7.96 -24.12 6.07
N LYS A 241 -8.34 -23.41 5.00
CA LYS A 241 -9.72 -23.37 4.51
C LYS A 241 -9.95 -24.37 3.39
#